data_eb4c93a53c70dc5d5ab2e6328c558bd7
#
_entry.id   eb4c93a53c70dc5d5ab2e6328c558bd7
#
_cell.length_a   1.000
_cell.length_b   1.000
_cell.length_c   1.000
_cell.angle_alpha   90.00
_cell.angle_beta   90.00
_cell.angle_gamma   90.00
#
_symmetry.space_group_name_H-M   'P 1'
#
loop_
_entity.id
_entity.type
_entity.pdbx_description
1 polymer ?
#
loop_
_entity_poly.entity_id
_entity_poly.type
_entity_poly.pdbx_seq_one_letter_code
_entity_poly.pdbx_strand_id
1 'polypeptide(L)'
;TDHKRGRSLVQILMRLRYLLPEESSLRIASLVKDWLISDKTFSDYYAYMNSIRAIKETKALIENTDIPVREVYEVYRQFPCMDRAVQHRPTYAVGISMYSSRIYNYENTNRENIRGWHNADGAVYLYTPDQNHYEGNFWATVNPYRISGTTVAENSTAKAKTLSEKSWVGGVGISGKYGCSGMFYESKDPVVSAKKSWFMFDDELVALGAGITNKSQVNVCTYIDQRKLVSDNRNV
;
A
#
# COMPACT_ATOMS: atom_id res chain seq x y z
N THR A 1 8.96 6.29 -0.20
CA THR A 1 10.09 5.69 -0.98
C THR A 1 11.10 4.96 -0.09
N ASP A 2 10.69 4.53 1.06
CA ASP A 2 11.47 3.84 2.09
C ASP A 2 12.13 2.53 1.63
N HIS A 3 11.64 1.96 0.56
CA HIS A 3 12.07 0.68 0.06
C HIS A 3 13.13 0.80 -1.06
N LYS A 4 14.00 -0.22 -1.20
CA LYS A 4 15.06 -0.30 -2.22
C LYS A 4 14.56 0.05 -3.63
N ARG A 5 13.37 -0.43 -4.03
CA ARG A 5 12.79 -0.14 -5.36
C ARG A 5 12.31 1.31 -5.48
N GLY A 6 11.74 1.88 -4.41
CA GLY A 6 11.37 3.29 -4.39
C GLY A 6 12.59 4.19 -4.54
N ARG A 7 13.70 3.86 -3.88
CA ARG A 7 14.98 4.58 -4.00
C ARG A 7 15.57 4.46 -5.41
N SER A 8 15.45 3.30 -6.04
CA SER A 8 15.83 3.12 -7.44
C SER A 8 14.98 3.99 -8.37
N LEU A 9 13.68 4.11 -8.10
CA LEU A 9 12.79 4.99 -8.86
C LEU A 9 13.21 6.46 -8.77
N VAL A 10 13.57 6.94 -7.58
CA VAL A 10 14.13 8.30 -7.39
C VAL A 10 15.32 8.53 -8.30
N GLN A 11 16.29 7.60 -8.32
CA GLN A 11 17.48 7.73 -9.17
C GLN A 11 17.15 7.71 -10.66
N ILE A 12 16.20 6.87 -11.07
CA ILE A 12 15.73 6.80 -12.46
C ILE A 12 15.08 8.14 -12.87
N LEU A 13 14.18 8.65 -12.06
CA LEU A 13 13.49 9.91 -12.32
C LEU A 13 14.48 11.08 -12.40
N MET A 14 15.47 11.13 -11.49
CA MET A 14 16.51 12.14 -11.51
C MET A 14 17.33 12.14 -12.80
N ARG A 15 17.60 10.96 -13.37
CA ARG A 15 18.32 10.82 -14.62
C ARG A 15 17.48 11.16 -15.84
N LEU A 16 16.24 10.67 -15.87
CA LEU A 16 15.38 10.78 -17.06
C LEU A 16 14.72 12.14 -17.19
N ARG A 17 14.56 12.92 -16.11
CA ARG A 17 13.89 14.21 -16.17
C ARG A 17 14.52 15.19 -17.19
N TYR A 18 15.82 15.09 -17.43
CA TYR A 18 16.53 15.94 -18.39
C TYR A 18 16.20 15.64 -19.87
N LEU A 19 15.54 14.52 -20.12
CA LEU A 19 15.07 14.12 -21.45
C LEU A 19 13.65 14.63 -21.74
N LEU A 20 13.02 15.28 -20.78
CA LEU A 20 11.63 15.72 -20.83
C LEU A 20 11.56 17.24 -21.04
N PRO A 21 10.44 17.76 -21.56
CA PRO A 21 10.17 19.19 -21.57
C PRO A 21 10.34 19.80 -20.17
N GLU A 22 10.75 21.06 -20.12
CA GLU A 22 11.11 21.77 -18.89
C GLU A 22 10.02 21.66 -17.80
N GLU A 23 8.77 21.91 -18.16
CA GLU A 23 7.63 21.79 -17.24
C GLU A 23 7.54 20.40 -16.58
N SER A 24 7.65 19.34 -17.39
CA SER A 24 7.61 17.96 -16.90
C SER A 24 8.84 17.63 -16.03
N SER A 25 10.00 18.15 -16.41
CA SER A 25 11.25 18.02 -15.65
C SER A 25 11.13 18.68 -14.27
N LEU A 26 10.55 19.87 -14.19
CA LEU A 26 10.32 20.59 -12.93
C LEU A 26 9.31 19.89 -12.04
N ARG A 27 8.21 19.37 -12.61
CA ARG A 27 7.23 18.59 -11.87
C ARG A 27 7.84 17.33 -11.25
N ILE A 28 8.69 16.63 -12.01
CA ILE A 28 9.41 15.44 -11.49
C ILE A 28 10.40 15.85 -10.41
N ALA A 29 11.11 16.95 -10.58
CA ALA A 29 12.04 17.45 -9.59
C ALA A 29 11.35 17.79 -8.26
N SER A 30 10.21 18.50 -8.32
CA SER A 30 9.37 18.81 -7.16
C SER A 30 8.86 17.55 -6.45
N LEU A 31 8.38 16.58 -7.21
CA LEU A 31 7.93 15.27 -6.70
C LEU A 31 9.07 14.52 -6.00
N VAL A 32 10.22 14.42 -6.64
CA VAL A 32 11.38 13.72 -6.08
C VAL A 32 11.89 14.41 -4.82
N LYS A 33 11.93 15.75 -4.85
CA LYS A 33 12.32 16.54 -3.67
C LYS A 33 11.38 16.31 -2.49
N ASP A 34 10.07 16.27 -2.72
CA ASP A 34 9.07 15.92 -1.72
C ASP A 34 9.36 14.54 -1.10
N TRP A 35 9.57 13.52 -1.91
CA TRP A 35 9.87 12.17 -1.43
C TRP A 35 11.16 12.10 -0.61
N LEU A 36 12.20 12.81 -1.03
CA LEU A 36 13.49 12.82 -0.32
C LEU A 36 13.40 13.51 1.05
N ILE A 37 12.60 14.56 1.16
CA ILE A 37 12.45 15.33 2.41
C ILE A 37 11.46 14.65 3.37
N SER A 38 10.38 14.06 2.83
CA SER A 38 9.31 13.46 3.64
C SER A 38 9.62 12.06 4.15
N ASP A 39 10.54 11.33 3.51
CA ASP A 39 10.93 9.98 3.92
C ASP A 39 11.81 10.03 5.17
N LYS A 40 11.21 9.72 6.33
CA LYS A 40 11.88 9.70 7.64
C LYS A 40 12.40 8.32 8.04
N THR A 41 12.08 7.30 7.26
CA THR A 41 12.53 5.91 7.55
C THR A 41 13.97 5.68 7.09
N PHE A 42 14.54 6.64 6.39
CA PHE A 42 15.82 6.55 5.74
C PHE A 42 16.77 7.67 6.20
N SER A 43 17.71 7.35 7.04
CA SER A 43 18.63 8.33 7.62
C SER A 43 19.77 8.78 6.70
N ASP A 44 20.08 8.00 5.66
CA ASP A 44 21.17 8.28 4.74
C ASP A 44 20.82 7.96 3.29
N TYR A 45 20.30 8.95 2.56
CA TYR A 45 19.97 8.81 1.13
C TYR A 45 21.18 8.42 0.29
N TYR A 46 22.36 8.86 0.69
CA TYR A 46 23.54 8.74 -0.13
C TYR A 46 24.14 7.33 -0.10
N ALA A 47 23.93 6.59 1.00
CA ALA A 47 24.44 5.23 1.16
C ALA A 47 23.95 4.24 0.08
N TYR A 48 22.82 4.57 -0.57
CA TYR A 48 22.20 3.69 -1.58
C TYR A 48 22.22 4.29 -2.99
N MET A 49 22.95 5.37 -3.18
CA MET A 49 23.12 5.95 -4.51
C MET A 49 24.17 5.18 -5.32
N ASN A 50 23.83 4.90 -6.58
CA ASN A 50 24.68 4.06 -7.43
C ASN A 50 25.90 4.79 -8.01
N SER A 51 26.01 6.11 -7.80
CA SER A 51 27.11 6.90 -8.34
C SER A 51 27.28 8.23 -7.61
N ILE A 52 28.50 8.76 -7.63
CA ILE A 52 28.83 10.11 -7.12
C ILE A 52 27.98 11.17 -7.80
N ARG A 53 27.67 11.00 -9.08
CA ARG A 53 26.79 11.92 -9.83
C ARG A 53 25.40 11.96 -9.21
N ALA A 54 24.80 10.80 -8.91
CA ALA A 54 23.49 10.73 -8.28
C ALA A 54 23.47 11.41 -6.90
N ILE A 55 24.54 11.26 -6.11
CA ILE A 55 24.70 11.94 -4.83
C ILE A 55 24.71 13.47 -5.02
N LYS A 56 25.53 13.98 -5.94
CA LYS A 56 25.64 15.43 -6.22
C LYS A 56 24.31 16.00 -6.71
N GLU A 57 23.62 15.32 -7.64
CA GLU A 57 22.34 15.76 -8.19
C GLU A 57 21.24 15.76 -7.12
N THR A 58 21.20 14.75 -6.27
CA THR A 58 20.24 14.68 -5.16
C THR A 58 20.48 15.78 -4.13
N LYS A 59 21.73 16.01 -3.74
CA LYS A 59 22.09 17.11 -2.84
C LYS A 59 21.70 18.45 -3.42
N ALA A 60 22.08 18.71 -4.66
CA ALA A 60 21.73 19.95 -5.36
C ALA A 60 20.22 20.16 -5.46
N LEU A 61 19.44 19.09 -5.67
CA LEU A 61 17.98 19.18 -5.70
C LEU A 61 17.38 19.55 -4.35
N ILE A 62 17.86 18.93 -3.27
CA ILE A 62 17.38 19.23 -1.91
C ILE A 62 17.68 20.66 -1.51
N GLU A 63 18.88 21.15 -1.84
CA GLU A 63 19.36 22.49 -1.51
C GLU A 63 18.80 23.60 -2.44
N ASN A 64 18.25 23.25 -3.61
CA ASN A 64 17.74 24.22 -4.56
C ASN A 64 16.40 24.81 -4.09
N THR A 65 16.41 26.08 -3.69
CA THR A 65 15.22 26.80 -3.23
C THR A 65 14.23 27.16 -4.34
N ASP A 66 14.66 27.21 -5.60
CA ASP A 66 13.83 27.57 -6.75
C ASP A 66 12.90 26.42 -7.16
N ILE A 67 13.21 25.20 -6.73
CA ILE A 67 12.35 24.04 -6.95
C ILE A 67 11.51 23.83 -5.69
N PRO A 68 10.21 24.11 -5.72
CA PRO A 68 9.35 23.92 -4.58
C PRO A 68 9.19 22.41 -4.25
N VAL A 69 8.96 22.12 -2.99
CA VAL A 69 8.43 20.80 -2.58
C VAL A 69 7.01 20.68 -3.16
N ARG A 70 6.66 19.51 -3.67
CA ARG A 70 5.31 19.28 -4.21
C ARG A 70 4.26 19.60 -3.13
N GLU A 71 3.20 20.30 -3.54
CA GLU A 71 2.03 20.53 -2.67
C GLU A 71 1.40 19.22 -2.24
N VAL A 72 0.66 19.28 -1.15
CA VAL A 72 -0.08 18.13 -0.60
C VAL A 72 -0.93 17.49 -1.68
N TYR A 73 -0.73 16.19 -1.86
CA TYR A 73 -1.31 15.45 -2.96
C TYR A 73 -2.54 14.67 -2.49
N GLU A 74 -3.69 15.14 -2.92
CA GLU A 74 -4.96 14.46 -2.70
C GLU A 74 -5.36 13.69 -3.96
N VAL A 75 -5.50 12.38 -3.85
CA VAL A 75 -5.85 11.56 -5.01
C VAL A 75 -6.50 10.25 -4.58
N TYR A 76 -7.43 9.81 -5.39
CA TYR A 76 -7.87 8.42 -5.47
C TYR A 76 -7.44 7.81 -6.81
N ARG A 77 -6.96 6.58 -6.75
CA ARG A 77 -6.63 5.79 -7.96
C ARG A 77 -7.07 4.34 -7.79
N GLN A 78 -7.80 3.88 -8.80
CA GLN A 78 -8.06 2.46 -9.01
C GLN A 78 -7.02 1.89 -9.99
N PHE A 79 -6.45 0.75 -9.66
CA PHE A 79 -5.50 0.01 -10.50
C PHE A 79 -6.13 -1.32 -10.91
N PRO A 80 -6.96 -1.35 -11.95
CA PRO A 80 -7.76 -2.53 -12.28
C PRO A 80 -6.91 -3.73 -12.73
N CYS A 81 -5.74 -3.49 -13.32
CA CYS A 81 -4.83 -4.57 -13.72
C CYS A 81 -4.02 -5.15 -12.53
N MET A 82 -4.15 -4.57 -11.35
CA MET A 82 -3.44 -4.99 -10.14
C MET A 82 -4.39 -5.40 -9.02
N ASP A 83 -5.70 -5.25 -9.20
CA ASP A 83 -6.72 -5.38 -8.17
C ASP A 83 -6.39 -4.57 -6.91
N ARG A 84 -6.02 -3.27 -7.11
CA ARG A 84 -5.62 -2.35 -6.05
C ARG A 84 -6.37 -1.03 -6.14
N ALA A 85 -6.62 -0.44 -4.99
CA ALA A 85 -7.04 0.96 -4.90
C ALA A 85 -6.15 1.71 -3.89
N VAL A 86 -5.93 2.98 -4.15
CA VAL A 86 -5.15 3.85 -3.27
C VAL A 86 -5.85 5.18 -3.15
N GLN A 87 -5.96 5.67 -1.93
CA GLN A 87 -6.29 7.06 -1.67
C GLN A 87 -5.13 7.71 -0.89
N HIS A 88 -4.77 8.91 -1.29
CA HIS A 88 -3.81 9.75 -0.58
C HIS A 88 -4.51 11.04 -0.14
N ARG A 89 -4.38 11.36 1.14
CA ARG A 89 -4.93 12.54 1.79
C ARG A 89 -3.82 13.30 2.52
N PRO A 90 -4.05 14.55 2.96
CA PRO A 90 -3.01 15.33 3.64
C PRO A 90 -2.43 14.66 4.88
N THR A 91 -3.26 13.96 5.63
CA THR A 91 -2.90 13.37 6.93
C THR A 91 -2.70 11.86 6.90
N TYR A 92 -3.13 11.18 5.82
CA TYR A 92 -2.99 9.73 5.69
C TYR A 92 -2.94 9.29 4.23
N ALA A 93 -2.52 8.07 4.02
CA ALA A 93 -2.77 7.34 2.79
C ALA A 93 -3.31 5.96 3.12
N VAL A 94 -4.18 5.44 2.26
CA VAL A 94 -4.71 4.09 2.40
C VAL A 94 -4.58 3.32 1.11
N GLY A 95 -4.13 2.08 1.22
CA GLY A 95 -4.10 1.12 0.13
C GLY A 95 -5.03 -0.04 0.39
N ILE A 96 -5.88 -0.40 -0.58
CA ILE A 96 -6.70 -1.60 -0.54
C ILE A 96 -6.10 -2.64 -1.46
N SER A 97 -5.83 -3.80 -0.91
CA SER A 97 -5.26 -4.93 -1.62
C SER A 97 -6.31 -6.02 -1.80
N MET A 98 -6.63 -6.30 -3.04
CA MET A 98 -7.65 -7.25 -3.45
C MET A 98 -7.05 -8.33 -4.35
N TYR A 99 -7.76 -9.42 -4.58
CA TYR A 99 -7.38 -10.44 -5.53
C TYR A 99 -8.61 -11.03 -6.24
N SER A 100 -8.38 -11.68 -7.35
CA SER A 100 -9.42 -12.23 -8.20
C SER A 100 -8.93 -13.47 -8.95
N SER A 101 -9.66 -13.90 -9.94
CA SER A 101 -9.19 -14.93 -10.90
C SER A 101 -8.03 -14.47 -11.79
N ARG A 102 -7.67 -13.17 -11.76
CA ARG A 102 -6.58 -12.57 -12.56
C ARG A 102 -5.31 -12.30 -11.73
N ILE A 103 -5.48 -12.03 -10.44
CA ILE A 103 -4.39 -11.59 -9.54
C ILE A 103 -4.35 -12.53 -8.35
N TYR A 104 -3.17 -13.02 -8.02
CA TYR A 104 -2.94 -13.87 -6.86
C TYR A 104 -3.18 -13.14 -5.52
N ASN A 105 -3.57 -13.90 -4.50
CA ASN A 105 -3.75 -13.40 -3.13
C ASN A 105 -2.46 -12.81 -2.51
N TYR A 106 -1.28 -13.21 -2.98
CA TYR A 106 0.00 -12.58 -2.63
C TYR A 106 1.09 -12.96 -3.64
N GLU A 107 2.20 -12.25 -3.57
CA GLU A 107 3.41 -12.60 -4.30
C GLU A 107 4.41 -13.29 -3.38
N ASN A 108 4.99 -14.38 -3.87
CA ASN A 108 6.07 -15.10 -3.22
C ASN A 108 7.17 -15.37 -4.24
N THR A 109 7.95 -14.34 -4.54
CA THR A 109 9.11 -14.42 -5.43
C THR A 109 10.37 -14.58 -4.58
N ASN A 110 11.27 -15.48 -4.99
CA ASN A 110 12.53 -15.74 -4.27
C ASN A 110 12.36 -16.15 -2.79
N ARG A 111 11.18 -16.61 -2.38
CA ARG A 111 10.83 -16.95 -0.99
C ARG A 111 10.91 -15.78 -0.01
N GLU A 112 10.77 -14.55 -0.50
CA GLU A 112 10.85 -13.36 0.36
C GLU A 112 9.58 -13.13 1.19
N ASN A 113 8.40 -13.39 0.63
CA ASN A 113 7.12 -13.21 1.32
C ASN A 113 6.45 -14.56 1.59
N ILE A 114 6.96 -15.33 2.52
CA ILE A 114 6.48 -16.69 2.81
C ILE A 114 5.23 -16.74 3.69
N ARG A 115 4.75 -15.59 4.20
CA ARG A 115 3.58 -15.48 5.10
C ARG A 115 2.51 -14.53 4.57
N GLY A 116 2.54 -14.20 3.28
CA GLY A 116 1.63 -13.22 2.68
C GLY A 116 0.23 -13.73 2.34
N TRP A 117 -0.19 -14.84 2.88
CA TRP A 117 -1.40 -15.59 2.45
C TRP A 117 -2.67 -14.76 2.38
N HIS A 118 -2.83 -13.77 3.25
CA HIS A 118 -4.00 -12.91 3.34
C HIS A 118 -3.73 -11.46 2.92
N ASN A 119 -2.58 -11.17 2.27
CA ASN A 119 -2.18 -9.81 1.93
C ASN A 119 -3.09 -9.13 0.88
N ALA A 120 -3.95 -9.89 0.21
CA ALA A 120 -4.89 -9.33 -0.77
C ALA A 120 -6.36 -9.76 -0.52
N ASP A 121 -6.68 -10.26 0.65
CA ASP A 121 -8.04 -10.66 1.02
C ASP A 121 -8.93 -9.45 1.42
N GLY A 122 -8.76 -8.33 0.70
CA GLY A 122 -9.33 -7.04 1.06
C GLY A 122 -8.54 -6.39 2.20
N ALA A 123 -7.23 -6.61 2.22
CA ALA A 123 -6.37 -6.02 3.23
C ALA A 123 -6.30 -4.50 3.07
N VAL A 124 -6.33 -3.81 4.21
CA VAL A 124 -6.29 -2.35 4.32
C VAL A 124 -4.95 -1.94 4.90
N TYR A 125 -4.17 -1.20 4.14
CA TYR A 125 -2.88 -0.65 4.56
C TYR A 125 -3.03 0.84 4.82
N LEU A 126 -3.11 1.20 6.09
CA LEU A 126 -3.23 2.60 6.53
C LEU A 126 -1.85 3.16 6.87
N TYR A 127 -1.44 4.18 6.14
CA TYR A 127 -0.22 4.95 6.37
C TYR A 127 -0.58 6.29 7.01
N THR A 128 0.00 6.56 8.15
CA THR A 128 -0.13 7.82 8.90
C THR A 128 1.23 8.52 8.93
N PRO A 129 1.36 9.69 9.55
CA PRO A 129 2.67 10.32 9.78
C PRO A 129 3.68 9.46 10.54
N ASP A 130 3.23 8.42 11.26
CA ASP A 130 4.11 7.38 11.79
C ASP A 130 4.52 6.41 10.67
N GLN A 131 5.60 6.77 9.98
CA GLN A 131 6.16 5.97 8.89
C GLN A 131 6.80 4.65 9.35
N ASN A 132 7.04 4.48 10.66
CA ASN A 132 7.71 3.29 11.19
C ASN A 132 6.77 2.10 11.39
N HIS A 133 5.46 2.27 11.18
CA HIS A 133 4.49 1.21 11.44
C HIS A 133 4.81 -0.08 10.67
N TYR A 134 5.09 0.02 9.36
CA TYR A 134 5.40 -1.14 8.51
C TYR A 134 6.89 -1.46 8.41
N GLU A 135 7.75 -0.75 9.15
CA GLU A 135 9.19 -0.89 9.10
C GLU A 135 9.76 -1.87 10.14
N GLY A 136 11.03 -2.20 9.96
CA GLY A 136 11.78 -3.06 10.86
C GLY A 136 11.19 -4.47 10.95
N ASN A 137 10.78 -4.87 12.14
CA ASN A 137 10.31 -6.23 12.41
C ASN A 137 8.80 -6.44 12.24
N PHE A 138 8.03 -5.45 11.76
CA PHE A 138 6.57 -5.58 11.61
C PHE A 138 6.19 -6.86 10.84
N TRP A 139 6.71 -7.03 9.63
CA TRP A 139 6.40 -8.18 8.79
C TRP A 139 6.87 -9.54 9.32
N ALA A 140 7.88 -9.52 10.20
CA ALA A 140 8.36 -10.73 10.88
C ALA A 140 7.48 -11.14 12.06
N THR A 141 6.80 -10.18 12.71
CA THR A 141 6.05 -10.37 13.96
C THR A 141 4.54 -10.29 13.80
N VAL A 142 4.05 -9.67 12.73
CA VAL A 142 2.61 -9.57 12.43
C VAL A 142 1.98 -10.95 12.37
N ASN A 143 0.75 -11.07 12.90
CA ASN A 143 -0.02 -12.31 12.72
C ASN A 143 -0.53 -12.38 11.26
N PRO A 144 -0.03 -13.30 10.44
CA PRO A 144 -0.35 -13.35 9.01
C PRO A 144 -1.79 -13.76 8.71
N TYR A 145 -2.51 -14.26 9.69
CA TYR A 145 -3.93 -14.62 9.59
C TYR A 145 -4.87 -13.50 10.05
N ARG A 146 -4.32 -12.37 10.54
CA ARG A 146 -5.10 -11.28 11.14
C ARG A 146 -4.73 -9.92 10.55
N ILE A 147 -4.47 -9.88 9.25
CA ILE A 147 -4.10 -8.64 8.57
C ILE A 147 -5.31 -7.68 8.57
N SER A 148 -5.04 -6.39 8.79
CA SER A 148 -6.05 -5.34 8.82
C SER A 148 -6.95 -5.38 7.58
N GLY A 149 -8.26 -5.30 7.77
CA GLY A 149 -9.27 -5.34 6.71
C GLY A 149 -9.67 -6.74 6.25
N THR A 150 -8.95 -7.81 6.61
CA THR A 150 -9.26 -9.17 6.14
C THR A 150 -10.41 -9.81 6.90
N THR A 151 -11.15 -10.71 6.22
CA THR A 151 -12.25 -11.50 6.77
C THR A 151 -11.88 -12.96 6.64
N VAL A 152 -11.55 -13.60 7.75
CA VAL A 152 -10.92 -14.93 7.78
C VAL A 152 -11.58 -15.80 8.85
N ALA A 153 -11.68 -17.11 8.60
CA ALA A 153 -12.10 -18.07 9.62
C ALA A 153 -11.02 -18.18 10.71
N GLU A 154 -11.42 -18.25 11.97
CA GLU A 154 -10.49 -18.28 13.11
C GLU A 154 -9.51 -19.46 13.09
N ASN A 155 -9.90 -20.57 12.49
CA ASN A 155 -9.05 -21.75 12.33
C ASN A 155 -8.34 -21.83 10.99
N SER A 156 -8.28 -20.74 10.21
CA SER A 156 -7.59 -20.75 8.93
C SER A 156 -6.14 -21.18 9.07
N THR A 157 -5.76 -22.17 8.29
CA THR A 157 -4.38 -22.65 8.13
C THR A 157 -3.89 -22.47 6.70
N ALA A 158 -4.61 -21.66 5.92
CA ALA A 158 -4.29 -21.39 4.52
C ALA A 158 -2.86 -20.88 4.36
N LYS A 159 -2.09 -21.55 3.50
CA LYS A 159 -0.67 -21.21 3.20
C LYS A 159 -0.38 -21.21 1.71
N ALA A 160 -1.41 -21.23 0.88
CA ALA A 160 -1.24 -21.35 -0.55
C ALA A 160 -1.29 -20.00 -1.27
N LYS A 161 -0.39 -19.82 -2.23
CA LYS A 161 -0.54 -18.80 -3.28
C LYS A 161 -1.62 -19.29 -4.23
N THR A 162 -2.71 -18.56 -4.36
CA THR A 162 -3.89 -18.99 -5.13
C THR A 162 -4.57 -17.83 -5.84
N LEU A 163 -5.23 -18.13 -6.93
CA LEU A 163 -6.24 -17.27 -7.56
C LEU A 163 -7.60 -17.55 -6.96
N SER A 164 -8.47 -16.55 -6.93
CA SER A 164 -9.89 -16.73 -6.62
C SER A 164 -10.63 -17.37 -7.80
N GLU A 165 -11.74 -18.02 -7.56
CA GLU A 165 -12.71 -18.38 -8.60
C GLU A 165 -13.60 -17.19 -8.98
N LYS A 166 -13.61 -16.15 -8.16
CA LYS A 166 -14.36 -14.91 -8.41
C LYS A 166 -13.52 -13.93 -9.22
N SER A 167 -14.12 -13.38 -10.27
CA SER A 167 -13.44 -12.41 -11.14
C SER A 167 -13.76 -10.96 -10.80
N TRP A 168 -14.82 -10.72 -9.99
CA TRP A 168 -15.29 -9.36 -9.75
C TRP A 168 -14.41 -8.64 -8.71
N VAL A 169 -13.61 -7.74 -9.22
CA VAL A 169 -12.91 -6.68 -8.49
C VAL A 169 -12.99 -5.43 -9.32
N GLY A 170 -13.33 -4.31 -8.71
CA GLY A 170 -13.47 -3.06 -9.44
C GLY A 170 -13.66 -1.87 -8.52
N GLY A 171 -13.86 -0.72 -9.13
CA GLY A 171 -14.10 0.53 -8.41
C GLY A 171 -14.25 1.69 -9.36
N VAL A 172 -14.65 2.83 -8.81
CA VAL A 172 -14.80 4.09 -9.54
C VAL A 172 -14.25 5.24 -8.71
N GLY A 173 -13.57 6.17 -9.39
CA GLY A 173 -13.13 7.43 -8.79
C GLY A 173 -14.07 8.57 -9.17
N ILE A 174 -14.25 9.50 -8.25
CA ILE A 174 -15.04 10.72 -8.41
C ILE A 174 -14.13 11.92 -8.17
N SER A 175 -14.09 12.84 -9.12
CA SER A 175 -13.27 14.07 -9.06
C SER A 175 -11.78 13.83 -8.80
N GLY A 176 -11.30 12.61 -9.03
CA GLY A 176 -9.91 12.24 -8.78
C GLY A 176 -9.50 12.13 -7.30
N LYS A 177 -10.37 12.47 -6.36
CA LYS A 177 -10.09 12.54 -4.92
C LYS A 177 -10.81 11.46 -4.11
N TYR A 178 -12.03 11.15 -4.49
CA TYR A 178 -12.92 10.21 -3.81
C TYR A 178 -13.06 8.96 -4.65
N GLY A 179 -13.50 7.88 -4.04
CA GLY A 179 -13.79 6.68 -4.78
C GLY A 179 -14.40 5.58 -3.96
N CYS A 180 -14.84 4.56 -4.67
CA CYS A 180 -15.20 3.31 -4.06
C CYS A 180 -14.54 2.15 -4.78
N SER A 181 -14.27 1.10 -4.03
CA SER A 181 -13.75 -0.16 -4.54
C SER A 181 -14.53 -1.31 -3.95
N GLY A 182 -14.51 -2.42 -4.62
CA GLY A 182 -15.14 -3.62 -4.09
C GLY A 182 -14.57 -4.88 -4.70
N MET A 183 -14.80 -5.99 -4.01
CA MET A 183 -14.45 -7.33 -4.47
C MET A 183 -15.50 -8.35 -4.04
N PHE A 184 -15.64 -9.38 -4.85
CA PHE A 184 -16.26 -10.61 -4.41
C PHE A 184 -15.14 -11.51 -3.86
N TYR A 185 -15.00 -11.50 -2.54
CA TYR A 185 -14.01 -12.30 -1.83
C TYR A 185 -14.45 -13.76 -1.70
N GLU A 186 -13.54 -14.69 -1.94
CA GLU A 186 -13.72 -16.11 -1.63
C GLU A 186 -12.36 -16.74 -1.32
N SER A 187 -12.18 -17.20 -0.10
CA SER A 187 -11.03 -18.02 0.31
C SER A 187 -11.20 -19.48 -0.10
N LYS A 188 -10.12 -20.23 -0.15
CA LYS A 188 -10.16 -21.67 -0.51
C LYS A 188 -10.17 -22.61 0.67
N ASP A 189 -9.53 -22.24 1.79
CA ASP A 189 -9.39 -23.14 2.93
C ASP A 189 -9.30 -22.33 4.25
N PRO A 190 -10.33 -22.41 5.09
CA PRO A 190 -11.68 -22.88 4.76
C PRO A 190 -12.38 -21.91 3.80
N VAL A 191 -13.44 -22.39 3.13
CA VAL A 191 -14.17 -21.53 2.19
C VAL A 191 -15.01 -20.52 2.95
N VAL A 192 -14.55 -19.28 2.91
CA VAL A 192 -15.29 -18.10 3.38
C VAL A 192 -15.54 -17.22 2.16
N SER A 193 -16.76 -16.75 1.97
CA SER A 193 -17.07 -15.79 0.93
C SER A 193 -17.75 -14.55 1.49
N ALA A 194 -17.53 -13.41 0.85
CA ALA A 194 -18.12 -12.13 1.20
C ALA A 194 -18.09 -11.16 0.01
N LYS A 195 -19.04 -10.23 -0.02
CA LYS A 195 -18.93 -9.03 -0.84
C LYS A 195 -18.33 -7.95 0.03
N LYS A 196 -17.15 -7.46 -0.33
CA LYS A 196 -16.44 -6.40 0.40
C LYS A 196 -16.43 -5.13 -0.42
N SER A 197 -16.63 -3.99 0.21
CA SER A 197 -16.55 -2.68 -0.43
C SER A 197 -15.98 -1.62 0.50
N TRP A 198 -15.32 -0.66 -0.10
CA TRP A 198 -14.66 0.46 0.58
C TRP A 198 -15.05 1.76 -0.08
N PHE A 199 -15.47 2.71 0.71
CA PHE A 199 -15.83 4.05 0.26
C PHE A 199 -14.86 5.04 0.90
N MET A 200 -14.21 5.84 0.09
CA MET A 200 -13.11 6.72 0.48
C MET A 200 -13.54 8.17 0.32
N PHE A 201 -13.67 8.84 1.44
CA PHE A 201 -14.09 10.23 1.56
C PHE A 201 -12.91 11.14 1.96
N ASP A 202 -13.19 12.30 2.55
CA ASP A 202 -12.14 13.24 2.97
C ASP A 202 -11.31 12.70 4.14
N ASP A 203 -11.96 12.38 5.24
CA ASP A 203 -11.31 11.94 6.47
C ASP A 203 -11.75 10.54 6.91
N GLU A 204 -12.64 9.90 6.15
CA GLU A 204 -13.20 8.60 6.47
C GLU A 204 -12.95 7.57 5.37
N LEU A 205 -12.68 6.37 5.84
CA LEU A 205 -12.76 5.14 5.06
C LEU A 205 -13.89 4.28 5.62
N VAL A 206 -14.95 4.10 4.85
CA VAL A 206 -16.06 3.20 5.24
C VAL A 206 -15.85 1.85 4.57
N ALA A 207 -15.69 0.80 5.37
CA ALA A 207 -15.58 -0.58 4.91
C ALA A 207 -16.86 -1.34 5.22
N LEU A 208 -17.44 -1.99 4.21
CA LEU A 208 -18.66 -2.79 4.34
C LEU A 208 -18.40 -4.24 3.91
N GLY A 209 -19.02 -5.16 4.65
CA GLY A 209 -19.07 -6.57 4.32
C GLY A 209 -20.52 -7.05 4.25
N ALA A 210 -20.88 -7.78 3.21
CA ALA A 210 -22.21 -8.34 3.03
C ALA A 210 -22.15 -9.78 2.51
N GLY A 211 -23.19 -10.57 2.82
CA GLY A 211 -23.29 -11.95 2.38
C GLY A 211 -22.12 -12.82 2.84
N ILE A 212 -21.65 -12.58 4.05
CA ILE A 212 -20.57 -13.39 4.64
C ILE A 212 -21.09 -14.80 4.86
N THR A 213 -20.47 -15.76 4.22
CA THR A 213 -20.79 -17.18 4.36
C THR A 213 -19.53 -17.97 4.69
N ASN A 214 -19.72 -19.03 5.47
CA ASN A 214 -18.65 -19.93 5.86
C ASN A 214 -19.16 -21.37 5.73
N LYS A 215 -18.43 -22.21 5.02
CA LYS A 215 -18.75 -23.64 4.89
C LYS A 215 -18.22 -24.48 6.06
N SER A 216 -17.35 -23.92 6.90
CA SER A 216 -16.93 -24.55 8.14
C SER A 216 -17.81 -24.08 9.29
N GLN A 217 -17.87 -24.84 10.39
CA GLN A 217 -18.63 -24.48 11.59
C GLN A 217 -17.82 -23.59 12.56
N VAL A 218 -16.86 -22.83 12.04
CA VAL A 218 -15.95 -21.99 12.82
C VAL A 218 -16.32 -20.53 12.66
N ASN A 219 -16.09 -19.74 13.67
CA ASN A 219 -16.31 -18.30 13.62
C ASN A 219 -15.49 -17.65 12.50
N VAL A 220 -16.07 -16.62 11.90
CA VAL A 220 -15.40 -15.75 10.93
C VAL A 220 -15.21 -14.38 11.55
N CYS A 221 -13.98 -13.88 11.53
CA CYS A 221 -13.63 -12.59 12.06
C CYS A 221 -13.18 -11.65 10.94
N THR A 222 -13.63 -10.41 11.01
CA THR A 222 -13.04 -9.30 10.24
C THR A 222 -12.11 -8.54 11.15
N TYR A 223 -10.84 -8.47 10.78
CA TYR A 223 -9.82 -7.79 11.54
C TYR A 223 -9.76 -6.32 11.10
N ILE A 224 -10.14 -5.42 12.02
CA ILE A 224 -10.21 -3.98 11.72
C ILE A 224 -8.81 -3.41 11.58
N ASP A 225 -7.94 -3.67 12.55
CA ASP A 225 -6.56 -3.20 12.52
C ASP A 225 -5.61 -4.16 13.25
N GLN A 226 -4.33 -4.09 12.90
CA GLN A 226 -3.24 -4.74 13.60
C GLN A 226 -2.02 -3.82 13.53
N ARG A 227 -1.68 -3.17 14.65
CA ARG A 227 -0.66 -2.15 14.69
C ARG A 227 0.59 -2.57 15.46
N LYS A 228 1.73 -2.08 14.95
CA LYS A 228 2.97 -2.12 15.70
C LYS A 228 2.87 -1.12 16.86
N LEU A 229 2.99 -1.61 18.08
CA LEU A 229 2.98 -0.76 19.26
C LEU A 229 4.26 0.07 19.35
N VAL A 230 4.14 1.31 19.73
CA VAL A 230 5.28 2.13 20.17
C VAL A 230 5.57 1.84 21.65
N SER A 231 6.78 2.19 22.10
CA SER A 231 7.29 1.81 23.44
C SER A 231 6.40 2.22 24.62
N ASP A 232 5.58 3.25 24.44
CA ASP A 232 4.67 3.79 25.45
C ASP A 232 3.19 3.59 25.11
N ASN A 233 2.90 2.77 24.12
CA ASN A 233 1.55 2.43 23.66
C ASN A 233 0.67 3.64 23.27
N ARG A 234 1.28 4.77 22.90
CA ARG A 234 0.55 5.99 22.51
C ARG A 234 -0.31 5.84 21.26
N ASN A 235 -0.11 4.78 20.50
CA ASN A 235 -0.81 4.54 19.26
C ASN A 235 -1.90 3.45 19.37
N VAL A 236 -2.37 3.20 20.59
CA VAL A 236 -3.50 2.29 20.87
C VAL A 236 -4.75 3.10 21.17
#